data_b7ed17ab5d0acac0bfac999864358222
#
_entry.id   b7ed17ab5d0acac0bfac999864358222
#
_cell.length_a   1.000
_cell.length_b   1.000
_cell.length_c   1.000
_cell.angle_alpha   90.00
_cell.angle_beta   90.00
_cell.angle_gamma   90.00
#
_symmetry.space_group_name_H-M   'P 1'
#
loop_
_entity.id
_entity.type
_entity.pdbx_description
1 polymer ?
#
loop_
_entity_poly.entity_id
_entity_poly.type
_entity_poly.pdbx_seq_one_letter_code
_entity_poly.pdbx_strand_id
1 'polypeptide(L)'
;SDPMGPFLRLTVADAFAEYCGHDLTATISENPQSPPVAPLIETANRLGIRVAGDDSFDDVFFRLMDARIEPHLGDGAPCFLIDYPISMAALARPKPDDPIWAERVELYACGVELANGFGELTNADEQRRRFQADMDLKQQLYGHRYPIDENFLTAVATMPPAAGMLSLTPIC
;
A
#
# COMPACT_ATOMS: atom_id res chain seq x y z
N SER A 1 11.78 -14.02 20.35
CA SER A 1 10.90 -12.85 20.57
C SER A 1 9.79 -13.23 21.53
N ASP A 2 9.44 -12.32 22.43
CA ASP A 2 8.28 -12.47 23.31
C ASP A 2 7.02 -12.20 22.48
N PRO A 3 6.15 -13.18 22.22
CA PRO A 3 4.95 -12.98 21.42
C PRO A 3 3.91 -12.07 22.11
N MET A 4 4.12 -11.77 23.40
CA MET A 4 3.30 -10.86 24.21
C MET A 4 3.99 -9.50 24.45
N GLY A 5 5.18 -9.28 23.86
CA GLY A 5 5.90 -8.02 23.96
C GLY A 5 5.19 -6.90 23.18
N PRO A 6 5.63 -5.64 23.35
CA PRO A 6 5.03 -4.52 22.62
C PRO A 6 5.24 -4.69 21.10
N PHE A 7 4.15 -4.62 20.35
CA PHE A 7 4.23 -4.55 18.90
C PHE A 7 4.85 -3.22 18.47
N LEU A 8 5.80 -3.29 17.55
CA LEU A 8 6.36 -2.10 16.93
C LEU A 8 5.35 -1.52 15.93
N ARG A 9 5.41 -0.22 15.71
CA ARG A 9 4.65 0.47 14.67
C ARG A 9 5.62 1.31 13.86
N LEU A 10 5.60 1.10 12.56
CA LEU A 10 6.45 1.80 11.60
C LEU A 10 5.56 2.30 10.45
N THR A 11 5.68 3.56 10.08
CA THR A 11 5.02 4.04 8.87
C THR A 11 5.80 3.61 7.64
N VAL A 12 5.12 3.47 6.50
CA VAL A 12 5.80 3.19 5.23
C VAL A 12 6.80 4.29 4.90
N ALA A 13 6.48 5.56 5.20
CA ALA A 13 7.40 6.69 5.01
C ALA A 13 8.69 6.53 5.82
N ASP A 14 8.56 6.22 7.12
CA ASP A 14 9.72 6.02 7.99
C ASP A 14 10.55 4.81 7.55
N ALA A 15 9.90 3.72 7.12
CA ALA A 15 10.58 2.55 6.59
C ALA A 15 11.41 2.87 5.34
N PHE A 16 10.88 3.64 4.40
CA PHE A 16 11.62 4.09 3.22
C PHE A 16 12.78 5.02 3.59
N ALA A 17 12.57 5.92 4.55
CA ALA A 17 13.65 6.79 5.04
C ALA A 17 14.76 5.98 5.70
N GLU A 18 14.43 5.03 6.57
CA GLU A 18 15.39 4.23 7.34
C GLU A 18 16.17 3.25 6.46
N TYR A 19 15.47 2.44 5.65
CA TYR A 19 16.09 1.32 4.94
C TYR A 19 16.49 1.63 3.50
N CYS A 20 15.88 2.64 2.89
CA CYS A 20 16.18 3.07 1.52
C CYS A 20 16.87 4.44 1.45
N GLY A 21 16.88 5.23 2.52
CA GLY A 21 17.36 6.62 2.52
C GLY A 21 16.57 7.47 1.51
N HIS A 22 15.24 7.28 1.43
CA HIS A 22 14.36 7.92 0.48
C HIS A 22 13.20 8.64 1.19
N ASP A 23 12.99 9.92 0.86
CA ASP A 23 11.83 10.69 1.32
C ASP A 23 10.61 10.37 0.46
N LEU A 24 9.88 9.32 0.87
CA LEU A 24 8.68 8.90 0.17
C LEU A 24 7.57 9.96 0.24
N THR A 25 7.47 10.70 1.35
CA THR A 25 6.48 11.76 1.52
C THR A 25 6.65 12.85 0.48
N ALA A 26 7.87 13.31 0.25
CA ALA A 26 8.15 14.30 -0.80
C ALA A 26 7.74 13.78 -2.17
N THR A 27 8.07 12.52 -2.48
CA THR A 27 7.75 11.91 -3.78
C THR A 27 6.24 11.82 -4.04
N ILE A 28 5.45 11.32 -3.06
CA ILE A 28 4.00 11.15 -3.27
C ILE A 28 3.23 12.48 -3.20
N SER A 29 3.76 13.48 -2.50
CA SER A 29 3.10 14.79 -2.37
C SER A 29 3.02 15.56 -3.69
N GLU A 30 3.86 15.24 -4.68
CA GLU A 30 3.82 15.87 -6.01
C GLU A 30 2.52 15.55 -6.75
N ASN A 31 2.09 14.29 -6.68
CA ASN A 31 0.82 13.83 -7.23
C ASN A 31 0.35 12.58 -6.47
N PRO A 32 -0.43 12.70 -5.39
CA PRO A 32 -0.76 11.56 -4.53
C PRO A 32 -1.51 10.41 -5.21
N GLN A 33 -2.28 10.69 -6.27
CA GLN A 33 -3.05 9.67 -7.00
C GLN A 33 -2.23 8.97 -8.10
N SER A 34 -1.13 9.59 -8.55
CA SER A 34 -0.24 9.03 -9.57
C SER A 34 1.18 9.56 -9.33
N PRO A 35 1.86 9.06 -8.30
CA PRO A 35 3.18 9.56 -7.92
C PRO A 35 4.21 9.33 -9.04
N PRO A 36 5.21 10.23 -9.18
CA PRO A 36 6.27 10.04 -10.15
C PRO A 36 7.16 8.86 -9.77
N VAL A 37 7.44 7.98 -10.73
CA VAL A 37 8.30 6.81 -10.50
C VAL A 37 9.80 7.17 -10.47
N ALA A 38 10.21 8.25 -11.14
CA ALA A 38 11.62 8.59 -11.32
C ALA A 38 12.44 8.67 -10.01
N PRO A 39 11.96 9.29 -8.91
CA PRO A 39 12.70 9.33 -7.65
C PRO A 39 12.93 7.94 -7.02
N LEU A 40 11.96 7.01 -7.18
CA LEU A 40 12.13 5.63 -6.72
C LEU A 40 13.13 4.86 -7.58
N ILE A 41 13.13 5.07 -8.91
CA ILE A 41 14.12 4.49 -9.83
C ILE A 41 15.55 4.94 -9.45
N GLU A 42 15.74 6.22 -9.16
CA GLU A 42 17.05 6.75 -8.70
C GLU A 42 17.49 6.05 -7.40
N THR A 43 16.56 5.88 -6.46
CA THR A 43 16.83 5.19 -5.21
C THR A 43 17.17 3.72 -5.44
N ALA A 44 16.40 3.00 -6.27
CA ALA A 44 16.66 1.60 -6.60
C ALA A 44 18.04 1.43 -7.25
N ASN A 45 18.40 2.27 -8.23
CA ASN A 45 19.69 2.27 -8.89
C ASN A 45 20.84 2.52 -7.89
N ARG A 46 20.70 3.50 -6.98
CA ARG A 46 21.68 3.76 -5.92
C ARG A 46 21.89 2.58 -5.00
N LEU A 47 20.84 1.80 -4.75
CA LEU A 47 20.87 0.60 -3.91
C LEU A 47 21.23 -0.68 -4.67
N GLY A 48 21.51 -0.60 -5.99
CA GLY A 48 21.87 -1.74 -6.82
C GLY A 48 20.69 -2.68 -7.12
N ILE A 49 19.45 -2.19 -7.01
CA ILE A 49 18.23 -2.94 -7.30
C ILE A 49 17.89 -2.73 -8.78
N ARG A 50 17.69 -3.84 -9.49
CA ARG A 50 17.34 -3.82 -10.91
C ARG A 50 15.92 -3.32 -11.13
N VAL A 51 15.77 -2.37 -12.06
CA VAL A 51 14.49 -1.81 -12.49
C VAL A 51 14.34 -2.08 -13.99
N ALA A 52 13.14 -2.43 -14.45
CA ALA A 52 12.83 -2.52 -15.87
C ALA A 52 12.41 -1.12 -16.42
N GLY A 53 12.54 -0.95 -17.75
CA GLY A 53 12.27 0.35 -18.36
C GLY A 53 10.78 0.75 -18.38
N ASP A 54 9.90 -0.20 -18.14
CA ASP A 54 8.45 -0.08 -18.09
C ASP A 54 7.86 -0.28 -16.68
N ASP A 55 8.72 -0.39 -15.65
CA ASP A 55 8.25 -0.49 -14.26
C ASP A 55 7.46 0.76 -13.86
N SER A 56 6.27 0.55 -13.32
CA SER A 56 5.43 1.59 -12.72
C SER A 56 5.96 2.02 -11.34
N PHE A 57 5.31 3.04 -10.75
CA PHE A 57 5.59 3.43 -9.35
C PHE A 57 5.44 2.25 -8.40
N ASP A 58 4.34 1.49 -8.52
CA ASP A 58 4.05 0.34 -7.67
C ASP A 58 5.10 -0.77 -7.83
N ASP A 59 5.54 -1.04 -9.07
CA ASP A 59 6.56 -2.06 -9.33
C ASP A 59 7.88 -1.72 -8.62
N VAL A 60 8.36 -0.48 -8.75
CA VAL A 60 9.60 -0.05 -8.10
C VAL A 60 9.44 0.04 -6.58
N PHE A 61 8.28 0.49 -6.10
CA PHE A 61 7.96 0.52 -4.68
C PHE A 61 8.07 -0.88 -4.07
N PHE A 62 7.43 -1.90 -4.65
CA PHE A 62 7.50 -3.27 -4.13
C PHE A 62 8.89 -3.89 -4.28
N ARG A 63 9.65 -3.58 -5.33
CA ARG A 63 11.06 -4.02 -5.41
C ARG A 63 11.92 -3.48 -4.27
N LEU A 64 11.69 -2.24 -3.86
CA LEU A 64 12.36 -1.63 -2.71
C LEU A 64 11.89 -2.25 -1.39
N MET A 65 10.59 -2.48 -1.25
CA MET A 65 10.00 -3.19 -0.10
C MET A 65 10.66 -4.55 0.08
N ASP A 66 10.57 -5.42 -0.93
CA ASP A 66 11.07 -6.80 -0.90
C ASP A 66 12.58 -6.87 -0.60
N ALA A 67 13.36 -5.98 -1.25
CA ALA A 67 14.82 -6.07 -1.18
C ALA A 67 15.42 -5.41 0.06
N ARG A 68 14.75 -4.42 0.66
CA ARG A 68 15.36 -3.56 1.68
C ARG A 68 14.55 -3.35 2.94
N ILE A 69 13.23 -3.46 2.89
CA ILE A 69 12.37 -3.14 4.02
C ILE A 69 11.86 -4.40 4.70
N GLU A 70 11.17 -5.27 3.97
CA GLU A 70 10.55 -6.48 4.53
C GLU A 70 11.50 -7.38 5.30
N PRO A 71 12.76 -7.60 4.88
CA PRO A 71 13.69 -8.44 5.64
C PRO A 71 13.97 -7.95 7.07
N HIS A 72 13.69 -6.68 7.35
CA HIS A 72 13.87 -6.07 8.67
C HIS A 72 12.58 -5.97 9.49
N LEU A 73 11.42 -6.18 8.84
CA LEU A 73 10.14 -6.06 9.51
C LEU A 73 9.87 -7.24 10.45
N GLY A 74 9.55 -6.93 11.68
CA GLY A 74 9.25 -7.95 12.68
C GLY A 74 10.47 -8.73 13.20
N ASP A 75 11.70 -8.24 12.96
CA ASP A 75 12.90 -8.80 13.60
C ASP A 75 12.91 -8.45 15.09
N GLY A 76 13.02 -9.46 15.92
CA GLY A 76 13.00 -9.31 17.39
C GLY A 76 11.61 -9.10 18.01
N ALA A 77 10.69 -8.37 17.38
CA ALA A 77 9.31 -8.16 17.82
C ALA A 77 8.37 -7.97 16.62
N PRO A 78 7.10 -8.42 16.70
CA PRO A 78 6.14 -8.18 15.64
C PRO A 78 5.99 -6.68 15.34
N CYS A 79 5.84 -6.34 14.05
CA CYS A 79 5.77 -4.96 13.57
C CYS A 79 4.51 -4.73 12.74
N PHE A 80 3.76 -3.68 13.06
CA PHE A 80 2.74 -3.13 12.18
C PHE A 80 3.37 -2.11 11.23
N LEU A 81 3.36 -2.40 9.94
CA LEU A 81 3.66 -1.44 8.89
C LEU A 81 2.36 -0.73 8.50
N ILE A 82 2.33 0.58 8.62
CA ILE A 82 1.11 1.39 8.48
C ILE A 82 1.29 2.55 7.50
N ASP A 83 0.17 3.14 7.09
CA ASP A 83 0.15 4.36 6.28
C ASP A 83 0.77 4.16 4.89
N TYR A 84 0.05 3.43 4.04
CA TYR A 84 0.45 3.21 2.64
C TYR A 84 0.08 4.42 1.76
N PRO A 85 0.81 4.67 0.65
CA PRO A 85 0.41 5.71 -0.31
C PRO A 85 -1.03 5.52 -0.78
N ILE A 86 -1.77 6.63 -0.91
CA ILE A 86 -3.19 6.58 -1.32
C ILE A 86 -3.38 5.99 -2.73
N SER A 87 -2.39 6.13 -3.62
CA SER A 87 -2.40 5.51 -4.95
C SER A 87 -2.43 3.98 -4.90
N MET A 88 -1.94 3.39 -3.80
CA MET A 88 -1.86 1.94 -3.57
C MET A 88 -2.95 1.45 -2.60
N ALA A 89 -3.95 2.29 -2.33
CA ALA A 89 -4.94 2.04 -1.27
C ALA A 89 -6.05 1.07 -1.66
N ALA A 90 -6.27 0.79 -2.96
CA ALA A 90 -7.34 -0.08 -3.43
C ALA A 90 -8.71 0.18 -2.77
N LEU A 91 -9.01 -0.53 -1.68
CA LEU A 91 -10.26 -0.46 -0.92
C LEU A 91 -10.12 0.29 0.41
N ALA A 92 -8.91 0.74 0.76
CA ALA A 92 -8.67 1.46 2.00
C ALA A 92 -9.11 2.93 1.89
N ARG A 93 -9.66 3.45 2.98
CA ARG A 93 -10.01 4.88 3.06
C ARG A 93 -8.75 5.74 3.27
N PRO A 94 -8.76 6.99 2.78
CA PRO A 94 -7.70 7.94 3.10
C PRO A 94 -7.70 8.26 4.60
N LYS A 95 -6.52 8.56 5.14
CA LYS A 95 -6.42 9.07 6.52
C LYS A 95 -7.09 10.43 6.63
N PRO A 96 -7.88 10.69 7.69
CA PRO A 96 -8.58 11.97 7.86
C PRO A 96 -7.63 13.16 7.99
N ASP A 97 -6.50 12.96 8.67
CA ASP A 97 -5.55 14.04 8.99
C ASP A 97 -4.54 14.29 7.86
N ASP A 98 -4.27 13.28 7.03
CA ASP A 98 -3.32 13.38 5.93
C ASP A 98 -3.72 12.44 4.77
N PRO A 99 -4.57 12.90 3.84
CA PRO A 99 -5.21 12.07 2.82
C PRO A 99 -4.29 11.58 1.70
N ILE A 100 -3.01 11.93 1.68
CA ILE A 100 -2.02 11.32 0.79
C ILE A 100 -1.69 9.89 1.22
N TRP A 101 -2.02 9.52 2.46
CA TRP A 101 -1.88 8.20 3.05
C TRP A 101 -3.22 7.50 3.20
N ALA A 102 -3.18 6.18 3.12
CA ALA A 102 -4.34 5.32 3.35
C ALA A 102 -4.28 4.65 4.73
N GLU A 103 -5.45 4.43 5.34
CA GLU A 103 -5.59 3.57 6.52
C GLU A 103 -5.44 2.09 6.10
N ARG A 104 -4.21 1.69 5.81
CA ARG A 104 -3.81 0.31 5.54
C ARG A 104 -2.74 -0.10 6.54
N VAL A 105 -2.81 -1.33 7.00
CA VAL A 105 -1.89 -1.91 7.96
C VAL A 105 -1.53 -3.33 7.54
N GLU A 106 -0.26 -3.66 7.66
CA GLU A 106 0.24 -5.02 7.51
C GLU A 106 0.98 -5.43 8.78
N LEU A 107 0.81 -6.68 9.20
CA LEU A 107 1.51 -7.25 10.35
C LEU A 107 2.64 -8.14 9.87
N TYR A 108 3.84 -7.84 10.32
CA TYR A 108 5.04 -8.61 10.04
C TYR A 108 5.61 -9.27 11.29
N ALA A 109 6.14 -10.48 11.12
CA ALA A 109 7.00 -11.14 12.11
C ALA A 109 8.11 -11.92 11.37
N CYS A 110 9.35 -11.72 11.78
CA CYS A 110 10.52 -12.38 11.18
C CYS A 110 10.61 -12.18 9.64
N GLY A 111 10.32 -11.00 9.13
CA GLY A 111 10.32 -10.68 7.71
C GLY A 111 9.19 -11.30 6.88
N VAL A 112 8.16 -11.83 7.56
CA VAL A 112 7.01 -12.46 6.88
C VAL A 112 5.75 -11.67 7.20
N GLU A 113 5.00 -11.31 6.15
CA GLU A 113 3.67 -10.72 6.29
C GLU A 113 2.68 -11.79 6.80
N LEU A 114 2.07 -11.52 7.94
CA LEU A 114 1.11 -12.42 8.59
C LEU A 114 -0.34 -12.01 8.34
N ALA A 115 -0.60 -10.72 8.22
CA ALA A 115 -1.94 -10.20 8.01
C ALA A 115 -1.91 -8.83 7.31
N ASN A 116 -2.97 -8.54 6.55
CA ASN A 116 -3.23 -7.28 5.90
C ASN A 116 -4.60 -6.76 6.30
N GLY A 117 -4.73 -5.47 6.53
CA GLY A 117 -5.97 -4.87 7.00
C GLY A 117 -6.17 -3.44 6.50
N PHE A 118 -7.43 -3.03 6.49
CA PHE A 118 -7.85 -1.72 5.99
C PHE A 118 -8.85 -1.07 6.93
N GLY A 119 -8.79 0.28 7.02
CA GLY A 119 -9.98 1.07 7.25
C GLY A 119 -10.77 1.09 5.95
N GLU A 120 -11.93 0.47 5.92
CA GLU A 120 -12.69 0.27 4.68
C GLU A 120 -13.15 1.59 4.06
N LEU A 121 -13.02 1.71 2.75
CA LEU A 121 -13.57 2.84 2.00
C LEU A 121 -15.09 2.68 1.88
N THR A 122 -15.83 3.49 2.64
CA THR A 122 -17.31 3.48 2.65
C THR A 122 -17.93 4.59 1.81
N ASN A 123 -17.13 5.34 1.06
CA ASN A 123 -17.59 6.35 0.12
C ASN A 123 -17.76 5.75 -1.27
N ALA A 124 -19.01 5.50 -1.68
CA ALA A 124 -19.31 4.84 -2.96
C ALA A 124 -18.90 5.67 -4.20
N ASP A 125 -18.93 7.02 -4.11
CA ASP A 125 -18.51 7.89 -5.21
C ASP A 125 -17.00 7.82 -5.42
N GLU A 126 -16.23 7.86 -4.35
CA GLU A 126 -14.78 7.67 -4.40
C GLU A 126 -14.41 6.27 -4.87
N GLN A 127 -15.12 5.23 -4.40
CA GLN A 127 -14.91 3.86 -4.85
C GLN A 127 -15.19 3.71 -6.36
N ARG A 128 -16.26 4.33 -6.86
CA ARG A 128 -16.58 4.36 -8.28
C ARG A 128 -15.46 5.03 -9.09
N ARG A 129 -14.97 6.17 -8.59
CA ARG A 129 -13.88 6.91 -9.25
C ARG A 129 -12.60 6.06 -9.37
N ARG A 130 -12.24 5.34 -8.31
CA ARG A 130 -11.08 4.41 -8.33
C ARG A 130 -11.28 3.27 -9.32
N PHE A 131 -12.44 2.61 -9.27
CA PHE A 131 -12.77 1.53 -10.24
C PHE A 131 -12.73 2.03 -11.68
N GLN A 132 -13.20 3.25 -11.92
CA GLN A 132 -13.16 3.84 -13.26
C GLN A 132 -11.71 4.02 -13.74
N ALA A 133 -10.83 4.55 -12.89
CA ALA A 133 -9.41 4.74 -13.20
C ALA A 133 -8.72 3.38 -13.47
N ASP A 134 -8.98 2.36 -12.63
CA ASP A 134 -8.45 1.01 -12.81
C ASP A 134 -8.92 0.37 -14.13
N MET A 135 -10.21 0.56 -14.49
CA MET A 135 -10.75 0.03 -15.74
C MET A 135 -10.14 0.74 -16.96
N ASP A 136 -9.91 2.05 -16.88
CA ASP A 136 -9.27 2.81 -17.96
C ASP A 136 -7.82 2.36 -18.16
N LEU A 137 -7.09 2.12 -17.07
CA LEU A 137 -5.74 1.56 -17.11
C LEU A 137 -5.73 0.13 -17.71
N LYS A 138 -6.63 -0.75 -17.27
CA LYS A 138 -6.76 -2.11 -17.82
C LYS A 138 -7.12 -2.10 -19.30
N GLN A 139 -7.98 -1.17 -19.73
CA GLN A 139 -8.30 -1.01 -21.14
C GLN A 139 -7.07 -0.61 -21.96
N GLN A 140 -6.22 0.27 -21.42
CA GLN A 140 -4.98 0.69 -22.09
C GLN A 140 -3.96 -0.46 -22.17
N LEU A 141 -3.79 -1.22 -21.07
CA LEU A 141 -2.76 -2.26 -21.00
C LEU A 141 -3.17 -3.57 -21.69
N TYR A 142 -4.45 -3.96 -21.59
CA TYR A 142 -4.91 -5.29 -21.98
C TYR A 142 -6.03 -5.30 -23.03
N GLY A 143 -6.55 -4.12 -23.41
CA GLY A 143 -7.67 -4.01 -24.36
C GLY A 143 -9.02 -4.49 -23.82
N HIS A 144 -9.11 -4.70 -22.52
CA HIS A 144 -10.35 -5.22 -21.88
C HIS A 144 -10.86 -4.26 -20.81
N ARG A 145 -12.18 -4.12 -20.75
CA ARG A 145 -12.89 -3.34 -19.73
C ARG A 145 -13.99 -4.21 -19.14
N TYR A 146 -14.02 -4.32 -17.82
CA TYR A 146 -15.08 -5.00 -17.11
C TYR A 146 -16.14 -3.99 -16.65
N PRO A 147 -17.43 -4.38 -16.58
CA PRO A 147 -18.46 -3.52 -16.01
C PRO A 147 -18.20 -3.30 -14.52
N ILE A 148 -18.52 -2.09 -14.04
CA ILE A 148 -18.52 -1.79 -12.62
C ILE A 148 -19.69 -2.52 -11.97
N ASP A 149 -19.44 -3.15 -10.82
CA ASP A 149 -20.49 -3.81 -10.02
C ASP A 149 -21.31 -2.76 -9.24
N GLU A 150 -22.47 -2.42 -9.78
CA GLU A 150 -23.37 -1.44 -9.16
C GLU A 150 -23.99 -1.96 -7.86
N ASN A 151 -24.15 -3.27 -7.68
CA ASN A 151 -24.64 -3.85 -6.44
C ASN A 151 -23.60 -3.68 -5.32
N PHE A 152 -22.34 -3.89 -5.63
CA PHE A 152 -21.24 -3.63 -4.71
C PHE A 152 -21.23 -2.17 -4.27
N LEU A 153 -21.29 -1.20 -5.20
CA LEU A 153 -21.30 0.21 -4.87
C LEU A 153 -22.52 0.62 -4.04
N THR A 154 -23.68 0.00 -4.30
CA THR A 154 -24.89 0.22 -3.49
C THR A 154 -24.69 -0.30 -2.06
N ALA A 155 -24.06 -1.45 -1.89
CA ALA A 155 -23.73 -2.00 -0.59
C ALA A 155 -22.73 -1.10 0.17
N VAL A 156 -21.68 -0.63 -0.50
CA VAL A 156 -20.70 0.30 0.05
C VAL A 156 -21.36 1.58 0.54
N ALA A 157 -22.31 2.15 -0.23
CA ALA A 157 -23.02 3.37 0.15
C ALA A 157 -23.84 3.24 1.45
N THR A 158 -24.21 2.03 1.84
CA THR A 158 -24.99 1.74 3.06
C THR A 158 -24.15 1.19 4.20
N MET A 159 -22.85 0.92 3.94
CA MET A 159 -21.95 0.33 4.92
C MET A 159 -21.58 1.36 5.99
N PRO A 160 -21.68 1.03 7.29
CA PRO A 160 -21.14 1.89 8.33
C PRO A 160 -19.61 1.93 8.28
N PRO A 161 -18.96 2.92 8.93
CA PRO A 161 -17.52 2.90 9.09
C PRO A 161 -17.04 1.56 9.63
N ALA A 162 -16.16 0.91 8.91
CA ALA A 162 -15.70 -0.45 9.20
C ALA A 162 -14.17 -0.54 9.04
N ALA A 163 -13.59 -1.56 9.64
CA ALA A 163 -12.22 -1.97 9.41
C ALA A 163 -12.17 -3.51 9.41
N GLY A 164 -11.33 -4.07 8.57
CA GLY A 164 -11.14 -5.50 8.46
C GLY A 164 -9.66 -5.85 8.41
N MET A 165 -9.32 -7.08 8.84
CA MET A 165 -7.98 -7.64 8.71
C MET A 165 -8.11 -9.09 8.26
N LEU A 166 -7.35 -9.47 7.25
CA LEU A 166 -7.25 -10.84 6.75
C LEU A 166 -5.88 -11.42 7.12
N SER A 167 -5.87 -12.60 7.75
CA SER A 167 -4.63 -13.36 7.95
C SER A 167 -4.22 -14.05 6.65
N LEU A 168 -2.95 -13.88 6.25
CA LEU A 168 -2.38 -14.48 5.05
C LEU A 168 -1.72 -15.83 5.31
N THR A 169 -1.48 -16.17 6.56
CA THR A 169 -0.87 -17.45 6.97
C THR A 169 -1.94 -18.48 7.30
N PRO A 170 -1.86 -19.70 6.73
CA PRO A 170 -2.62 -20.81 7.27
C PRO A 170 -2.17 -21.02 8.73
N ILE A 171 -3.09 -20.96 9.64
CA ILE A 171 -2.84 -21.35 11.04
C ILE A 171 -2.56 -22.85 11.00
N CYS A 172 -1.30 -23.24 11.14
CA CYS A 172 -0.91 -24.63 11.35
C CYS A 172 -1.26 -25.08 12.77
#